data_e9058c98156c2f4c3b6538153106b178
#
_entry.id   e9058c98156c2f4c3b6538153106b178
#
_cell.length_a   1.000
_cell.length_b   1.000
_cell.length_c   1.000
_cell.angle_alpha   90.00
_cell.angle_beta   90.00
_cell.angle_gamma   90.00
#
_symmetry.space_group_name_H-M   'P 1'
#
loop_
_entity.id
_entity.type
_entity.pdbx_description
1 polymer ?
#
loop_
_entity_poly.entity_id
_entity_poly.type
_entity_poly.pdbx_seq_one_letter_code
_entity_poly.pdbx_strand_id
1 'polypeptide(L)'
;MKLAMLGGSFNPLHLGHLQLADECLAAGYDKVVLVPAHIAAHKDPVPGDSPEHRLAMVRLAAEAYGYEICDCEIRRGGVSYTIETIDYLREHYGPSGRVGLVIGEDLLKDFHKWRHYGDLLSKVDLLLARRGSERTDRDDIEYTRLDNPDFPVSSTDIRERVASGRPFRFLVPPEIEAYIRECDLYSKQPGGVT
;
A
#
# COMPACT_ATOMS: atom_id res chain seq x y z
N MET A 1 11.22 15.57 -11.85
CA MET A 1 10.88 14.91 -10.58
C MET A 1 10.53 13.46 -10.86
N LYS A 2 11.22 12.51 -10.24
CA LYS A 2 10.87 11.08 -10.28
C LYS A 2 9.86 10.78 -9.19
N LEU A 3 8.75 10.16 -9.54
CA LEU A 3 7.64 9.86 -8.65
C LEU A 3 7.49 8.35 -8.46
N ALA A 4 7.38 7.87 -7.21
CA ALA A 4 6.99 6.49 -6.91
C ALA A 4 5.59 6.45 -6.31
N MET A 5 4.83 5.43 -6.69
CA MET A 5 3.51 5.10 -6.13
C MET A 5 3.63 3.87 -5.25
N LEU A 6 3.21 4.01 -4.00
CA LEU A 6 2.97 2.90 -3.10
C LEU A 6 1.47 2.76 -2.87
N GLY A 7 0.85 1.87 -3.62
CA GLY A 7 -0.57 1.56 -3.51
C GLY A 7 -0.85 0.45 -2.51
N GLY A 8 -1.97 0.53 -1.81
CA GLY A 8 -2.34 -0.52 -0.87
C GLY A 8 -3.72 -0.32 -0.24
N SER A 9 -4.25 -1.37 0.37
CA SER A 9 -5.45 -1.24 1.20
C SER A 9 -5.16 -0.42 2.46
N PHE A 10 -3.95 -0.52 3.03
CA PHE A 10 -3.54 0.13 4.29
C PHE A 10 -4.54 -0.09 5.43
N ASN A 11 -4.86 -1.35 5.69
CA ASN A 11 -5.88 -1.75 6.66
C ASN A 11 -5.33 -2.59 7.84
N PRO A 12 -4.53 -1.99 8.74
CA PRO A 12 -3.97 -0.65 8.74
C PRO A 12 -2.68 -0.46 7.91
N LEU A 13 -2.25 0.79 7.71
CA LEU A 13 -0.88 1.11 7.35
C LEU A 13 0.05 0.68 8.49
N HIS A 14 1.23 0.16 8.15
CA HIS A 14 2.18 -0.37 9.13
C HIS A 14 3.63 -0.06 8.75
N LEU A 15 4.58 -0.33 9.66
CA LEU A 15 5.99 0.01 9.47
C LEU A 15 6.60 -0.59 8.21
N GLY A 16 6.16 -1.79 7.79
CA GLY A 16 6.62 -2.37 6.52
C GLY A 16 6.24 -1.54 5.29
N HIS A 17 5.11 -0.83 5.31
CA HIS A 17 4.75 0.09 4.22
C HIS A 17 5.66 1.33 4.21
N LEU A 18 5.95 1.91 5.37
CA LEU A 18 6.83 3.08 5.49
C LEU A 18 8.26 2.74 5.06
N GLN A 19 8.76 1.56 5.44
CA GLN A 19 10.05 1.09 5.00
C GLN A 19 10.13 1.00 3.47
N LEU A 20 9.10 0.48 2.79
CA LEU A 20 9.08 0.44 1.34
C LEU A 20 9.04 1.85 0.71
N ALA A 21 8.40 2.80 1.37
CA ALA A 21 8.42 4.19 0.94
C ALA A 21 9.83 4.79 1.03
N ASP A 22 10.55 4.54 2.13
CA ASP A 22 11.96 4.96 2.29
C ASP A 22 12.88 4.30 1.27
N GLU A 23 12.69 3.02 0.97
CA GLU A 23 13.47 2.32 -0.07
C GLU A 23 13.25 2.92 -1.47
N CYS A 24 12.07 3.44 -1.76
CA CYS A 24 11.85 4.18 -3.01
C CYS A 24 12.68 5.48 -3.05
N LEU A 25 12.76 6.22 -1.94
CA LEU A 25 13.61 7.41 -1.85
C LEU A 25 15.10 7.03 -1.99
N ALA A 26 15.54 5.95 -1.33
CA ALA A 26 16.90 5.42 -1.46
C ALA A 26 17.22 4.96 -2.88
N ALA A 27 16.23 4.45 -3.63
CA ALA A 27 16.36 4.09 -5.05
C ALA A 27 16.37 5.31 -5.99
N GLY A 28 16.35 6.53 -5.46
CA GLY A 28 16.51 7.79 -6.21
C GLY A 28 15.21 8.37 -6.76
N TYR A 29 14.06 8.02 -6.17
CA TYR A 29 12.82 8.74 -6.40
C TYR A 29 12.76 10.00 -5.53
N ASP A 30 12.29 11.10 -6.10
CA ASP A 30 12.21 12.39 -5.41
C ASP A 30 11.00 12.47 -4.48
N LYS A 31 9.93 11.75 -4.82
CA LYS A 31 8.68 11.71 -4.06
C LYS A 31 8.07 10.32 -4.05
N VAL A 32 7.47 9.97 -2.92
CA VAL A 32 6.62 8.79 -2.78
C VAL A 32 5.20 9.22 -2.47
N VAL A 33 4.25 8.71 -3.26
CA VAL A 33 2.82 8.97 -3.07
C VAL A 33 2.16 7.70 -2.52
N LEU A 34 1.59 7.80 -1.33
CA LEU A 34 0.77 6.76 -0.73
C LEU A 34 -0.64 6.84 -1.31
N VAL A 35 -1.11 5.74 -1.89
CA VAL A 35 -2.41 5.69 -2.56
C VAL A 35 -3.29 4.62 -1.91
N PRO A 36 -4.18 5.00 -0.98
CA PRO A 36 -5.13 4.05 -0.39
C PRO A 36 -6.19 3.65 -1.41
N ALA A 37 -6.30 2.34 -1.65
CA ALA A 37 -7.32 1.78 -2.52
C ALA A 37 -8.73 1.95 -1.92
N HIS A 38 -9.75 2.25 -2.74
CA HIS A 38 -11.12 2.15 -2.26
C HIS A 38 -11.51 0.68 -2.07
N ILE A 39 -11.52 -0.11 -3.16
CA ILE A 39 -11.62 -1.57 -3.13
C ILE A 39 -10.44 -2.11 -3.97
N ALA A 40 -9.51 -2.81 -3.35
CA ALA A 40 -8.38 -3.37 -4.07
C ALA A 40 -8.85 -4.48 -5.04
N ALA A 41 -8.51 -4.36 -6.33
CA ALA A 41 -8.99 -5.25 -7.39
C ALA A 41 -8.63 -6.75 -7.18
N HIS A 42 -7.61 -7.03 -6.36
CA HIS A 42 -7.05 -8.37 -6.16
C HIS A 42 -7.22 -8.87 -4.72
N LYS A 43 -8.12 -8.26 -3.93
CA LYS A 43 -8.36 -8.65 -2.53
C LYS A 43 -9.85 -8.73 -2.25
N ASP A 44 -10.23 -9.71 -1.44
CA ASP A 44 -11.57 -9.79 -0.90
C ASP A 44 -11.81 -8.64 0.10
N PRO A 45 -13.04 -8.09 0.14
CA PRO A 45 -13.42 -7.10 1.13
C PRO A 45 -13.25 -7.66 2.55
N VAL A 46 -12.67 -6.86 3.44
CA VAL A 46 -12.54 -7.22 4.86
C VAL A 46 -13.78 -6.71 5.60
N PRO A 47 -14.51 -7.55 6.34
CA PRO A 47 -15.64 -7.09 7.15
C PRO A 47 -15.24 -5.96 8.10
N GLY A 48 -16.01 -4.88 8.12
CA GLY A 48 -15.72 -3.69 8.93
C GLY A 48 -14.63 -2.78 8.34
N ASP A 49 -14.15 -3.04 7.12
CA ASP A 49 -13.25 -2.15 6.41
C ASP A 49 -13.97 -0.83 6.07
N SER A 50 -13.37 0.29 6.47
CA SER A 50 -13.82 1.63 6.12
C SER A 50 -12.72 2.35 5.34
N PRO A 51 -12.99 2.71 4.07
CA PRO A 51 -12.07 3.54 3.29
C PRO A 51 -11.70 4.84 3.99
N GLU A 52 -12.63 5.43 4.76
CA GLU A 52 -12.44 6.68 5.51
C GLU A 52 -11.43 6.49 6.64
N HIS A 53 -11.53 5.42 7.42
CA HIS A 53 -10.57 5.09 8.47
C HIS A 53 -9.19 4.79 7.89
N ARG A 54 -9.14 4.06 6.77
CA ARG A 54 -7.87 3.76 6.09
C ARG A 54 -7.19 5.03 5.57
N LEU A 55 -7.97 5.92 4.95
CA LEU A 55 -7.47 7.23 4.49
C LEU A 55 -6.98 8.08 5.67
N ALA A 56 -7.70 8.11 6.80
CA ALA A 56 -7.28 8.83 7.99
C ALA A 56 -5.93 8.32 8.51
N MET A 57 -5.75 7.02 8.63
CA MET A 57 -4.47 6.42 9.04
C MET A 57 -3.33 6.75 8.07
N VAL A 58 -3.57 6.71 6.75
CA VAL A 58 -2.56 7.10 5.76
C VAL A 58 -2.20 8.57 5.88
N ARG A 59 -3.16 9.47 6.16
CA ARG A 59 -2.91 10.91 6.38
C ARG A 59 -2.04 11.14 7.61
N LEU A 60 -2.34 10.49 8.72
CA LEU A 60 -1.52 10.59 9.94
C LEU A 60 -0.06 10.18 9.68
N ALA A 61 0.15 9.07 9.00
CA ALA A 61 1.50 8.62 8.67
C ALA A 61 2.20 9.55 7.69
N ALA A 62 1.51 10.01 6.65
CA ALA A 62 2.10 10.91 5.66
C ALA A 62 2.52 12.26 6.28
N GLU A 63 1.69 12.81 7.16
CA GLU A 63 2.02 14.04 7.90
C GLU A 63 3.24 13.84 8.81
N ALA A 64 3.29 12.72 9.54
CA ALA A 64 4.37 12.43 10.47
C ALA A 64 5.72 12.17 9.77
N TYR A 65 5.72 11.53 8.59
CA TYR A 65 6.93 11.06 7.91
C TYR A 65 7.23 11.78 6.59
N GLY A 66 6.42 12.78 6.20
CA GLY A 66 6.71 13.64 5.05
C GLY A 66 6.41 13.00 3.68
N TYR A 67 5.48 12.03 3.61
CA TYR A 67 5.05 11.46 2.34
C TYR A 67 3.87 12.22 1.73
N GLU A 68 3.73 12.11 0.42
CA GLU A 68 2.55 12.61 -0.29
C GLU A 68 1.41 11.60 -0.21
N ILE A 69 0.18 12.09 -0.31
CA ILE A 69 -1.03 11.24 -0.38
C ILE A 69 -1.80 11.57 -1.64
N CYS A 70 -2.31 10.53 -2.27
CA CYS A 70 -3.33 10.67 -3.30
C CYS A 70 -4.56 9.84 -2.93
N ASP A 71 -5.66 10.51 -2.63
CA ASP A 71 -6.93 9.89 -2.27
C ASP A 71 -7.86 9.64 -3.49
N CYS A 72 -7.29 9.70 -4.71
CA CYS A 72 -8.05 9.63 -5.96
C CYS A 72 -8.88 8.35 -6.08
N GLU A 73 -8.39 7.21 -5.59
CA GLU A 73 -9.12 5.94 -5.62
C GLU A 73 -10.31 5.95 -4.65
N ILE A 74 -10.12 6.50 -3.44
CA ILE A 74 -11.20 6.67 -2.45
C ILE A 74 -12.28 7.61 -2.99
N ARG A 75 -11.88 8.76 -3.57
CA ARG A 75 -12.83 9.73 -4.16
C ARG A 75 -13.56 9.17 -5.36
N ARG A 76 -12.91 8.37 -6.19
CA ARG A 76 -13.52 7.74 -7.36
C ARG A 76 -14.54 6.68 -6.95
N GLY A 77 -14.29 5.98 -5.85
CA GLY A 77 -15.11 4.85 -5.41
C GLY A 77 -14.94 3.60 -6.28
N GLY A 78 -15.61 2.51 -5.89
CA GLY A 78 -15.59 1.26 -6.64
C GLY A 78 -14.25 0.53 -6.63
N VAL A 79 -14.03 -0.35 -7.61
CA VAL A 79 -12.80 -1.12 -7.74
C VAL A 79 -11.67 -0.23 -8.25
N SER A 80 -10.54 -0.25 -7.55
CA SER A 80 -9.34 0.51 -7.89
C SER A 80 -8.49 -0.26 -8.90
N TYR A 81 -8.33 0.31 -10.10
CA TYR A 81 -7.43 -0.24 -11.12
C TYR A 81 -6.18 0.63 -11.22
N THR A 82 -5.02 0.02 -11.08
CA THR A 82 -3.72 0.71 -11.05
C THR A 82 -3.47 1.60 -12.26
N ILE A 83 -3.87 1.17 -13.47
CA ILE A 83 -3.67 1.98 -14.68
C ILE A 83 -4.36 3.35 -14.60
N GLU A 84 -5.57 3.41 -14.06
CA GLU A 84 -6.34 4.66 -13.89
C GLU A 84 -5.67 5.59 -12.87
N THR A 85 -5.07 5.01 -11.84
CA THR A 85 -4.34 5.75 -10.81
C THR A 85 -3.01 6.29 -11.35
N ILE A 86 -2.28 5.49 -12.13
CA ILE A 86 -1.06 5.92 -12.80
C ILE A 86 -1.34 7.09 -13.75
N ASP A 87 -2.42 7.01 -14.54
CA ASP A 87 -2.81 8.10 -15.44
C ASP A 87 -3.15 9.38 -14.66
N TYR A 88 -3.90 9.26 -13.57
CA TYR A 88 -4.18 10.37 -12.66
C TYR A 88 -2.89 10.99 -12.09
N LEU A 89 -1.96 10.18 -11.58
CA LEU A 89 -0.70 10.68 -11.02
C LEU A 89 0.16 11.37 -12.08
N ARG A 90 0.22 10.85 -13.29
CA ARG A 90 0.95 11.47 -14.39
C ARG A 90 0.39 12.84 -14.75
N GLU A 91 -0.93 12.99 -14.78
CA GLU A 91 -1.60 14.25 -15.08
C GLU A 91 -1.40 15.29 -13.97
N HIS A 92 -1.52 14.88 -12.69
CA HIS A 92 -1.55 15.82 -11.56
C HIS A 92 -0.16 16.17 -11.01
N TYR A 93 0.80 15.24 -11.07
CA TYR A 93 2.16 15.46 -10.55
C TYR A 93 3.20 15.77 -11.62
N GLY A 94 2.92 15.47 -12.90
CA GLY A 94 3.80 15.73 -14.03
C GLY A 94 5.21 15.11 -13.86
N PRO A 95 5.35 13.81 -13.56
CA PRO A 95 6.66 13.20 -13.36
C PRO A 95 7.51 13.24 -14.63
N SER A 96 8.82 13.35 -14.46
CA SER A 96 9.79 13.36 -15.58
C SER A 96 10.11 11.94 -16.05
N GLY A 97 9.14 11.18 -16.52
CA GLY A 97 9.33 9.80 -16.96
C GLY A 97 8.22 8.87 -16.51
N ARG A 98 8.57 7.58 -16.39
CA ARG A 98 7.65 6.57 -15.86
C ARG A 98 7.49 6.72 -14.36
N VAL A 99 6.34 6.30 -13.83
CA VAL A 99 6.08 6.29 -12.38
C VAL A 99 6.64 5.00 -11.79
N GLY A 100 7.41 5.08 -10.72
CA GLY A 100 7.80 3.90 -9.95
C GLY A 100 6.57 3.23 -9.34
N LEU A 101 6.27 2.01 -9.71
CA LEU A 101 5.14 1.24 -9.15
C LEU A 101 5.67 0.17 -8.22
N VAL A 102 5.43 0.33 -6.91
CA VAL A 102 5.82 -0.65 -5.91
C VAL A 102 4.81 -1.78 -5.86
N ILE A 103 5.27 -3.02 -6.07
CA ILE A 103 4.48 -4.23 -5.88
C ILE A 103 5.26 -5.27 -5.07
N GLY A 104 4.55 -6.12 -4.33
CA GLY A 104 5.18 -7.28 -3.70
C GLY A 104 5.59 -8.33 -4.74
N GLU A 105 6.68 -9.04 -4.50
CA GLU A 105 7.13 -10.13 -5.40
C GLU A 105 6.06 -11.21 -5.62
N ASP A 106 5.19 -11.43 -4.63
CA ASP A 106 4.05 -12.33 -4.69
C ASP A 106 3.06 -11.98 -5.82
N LEU A 107 2.96 -10.70 -6.19
CA LEU A 107 2.06 -10.23 -7.25
C LEU A 107 2.67 -10.34 -8.65
N LEU A 108 3.97 -10.55 -8.78
CA LEU A 108 4.66 -10.56 -10.06
C LEU A 108 4.17 -11.70 -10.97
N LYS A 109 3.87 -12.86 -10.40
CA LYS A 109 3.35 -14.05 -11.15
C LYS A 109 2.08 -13.72 -11.91
N ASP A 110 1.17 -12.98 -11.28
CA ASP A 110 -0.16 -12.66 -11.80
C ASP A 110 -0.26 -11.24 -12.37
N PHE A 111 0.85 -10.52 -12.47
CA PHE A 111 0.87 -9.13 -12.95
C PHE A 111 0.29 -8.99 -14.38
N HIS A 112 0.45 -10.01 -15.23
CA HIS A 112 -0.13 -10.05 -16.57
C HIS A 112 -1.67 -10.07 -16.59
N LYS A 113 -2.33 -10.36 -15.46
CA LYS A 113 -3.79 -10.31 -15.29
C LYS A 113 -4.31 -8.91 -14.94
N TRP A 114 -3.42 -7.97 -14.67
CA TRP A 114 -3.83 -6.62 -14.32
C TRP A 114 -4.45 -5.91 -15.52
N ARG A 115 -5.47 -5.11 -15.23
CA ARG A 115 -6.20 -4.39 -16.28
C ARG A 115 -5.27 -3.52 -17.11
N HIS A 116 -5.35 -3.64 -18.43
CA HIS A 116 -4.49 -2.93 -19.38
C HIS A 116 -2.98 -3.10 -19.09
N TYR A 117 -2.58 -4.31 -18.73
CA TYR A 117 -1.22 -4.69 -18.37
C TYR A 117 -0.14 -4.14 -19.33
N GLY A 118 -0.33 -4.27 -20.66
CA GLY A 118 0.65 -3.78 -21.64
C GLY A 118 0.82 -2.25 -21.58
N ASP A 119 -0.30 -1.52 -21.48
CA ASP A 119 -0.28 -0.06 -21.34
C ASP A 119 0.34 0.35 -20.01
N LEU A 120 0.04 -0.37 -18.94
CA LEU A 120 0.60 -0.13 -17.62
C LEU A 120 2.13 -0.23 -17.64
N LEU A 121 2.68 -1.28 -18.23
CA LEU A 121 4.14 -1.47 -18.36
C LEU A 121 4.83 -0.33 -19.10
N SER A 122 4.18 0.30 -20.08
CA SER A 122 4.74 1.44 -20.80
C SER A 122 4.85 2.70 -19.94
N LYS A 123 4.08 2.80 -18.84
CA LYS A 123 3.93 3.99 -17.99
C LYS A 123 4.65 3.89 -16.66
N VAL A 124 5.10 2.68 -16.26
CA VAL A 124 5.69 2.44 -14.95
C VAL A 124 7.08 1.84 -15.01
N ASP A 125 7.89 2.13 -14.00
CA ASP A 125 9.07 1.35 -13.63
C ASP A 125 8.65 0.45 -12.46
N LEU A 126 8.67 -0.88 -12.67
CA LEU A 126 8.28 -1.81 -11.63
C LEU A 126 9.35 -1.88 -10.54
N LEU A 127 8.94 -1.66 -9.31
CA LEU A 127 9.75 -1.76 -8.10
C LEU A 127 9.25 -2.96 -7.29
N LEU A 128 10.04 -4.02 -7.21
CA LEU A 128 9.67 -5.22 -6.49
C LEU A 128 10.09 -5.13 -5.03
N ALA A 129 9.11 -5.16 -4.16
CA ALA A 129 9.30 -5.26 -2.72
C ALA A 129 9.45 -6.72 -2.32
N ARG A 130 10.55 -7.03 -1.61
CA ARG A 130 10.79 -8.36 -1.06
C ARG A 130 9.76 -8.72 -0.01
N ARG A 131 9.22 -9.94 -0.09
CA ARG A 131 8.36 -10.54 0.94
C ARG A 131 8.76 -12.00 1.13
N GLY A 132 9.35 -12.28 2.30
CA GLY A 132 9.81 -13.63 2.64
C GLY A 132 11.05 -14.08 1.87
N SER A 133 11.30 -15.39 1.85
CA SER A 133 12.50 -16.01 1.30
C SER A 133 12.38 -16.43 -0.17
N GLU A 134 11.18 -16.55 -0.69
CA GLU A 134 10.97 -16.99 -2.08
C GLU A 134 11.20 -15.81 -3.03
N ARG A 135 12.04 -16.03 -4.03
CA ARG A 135 12.24 -15.08 -5.13
C ARG A 135 11.42 -15.52 -6.34
N THR A 136 10.73 -14.58 -6.93
CA THR A 136 10.04 -14.79 -8.20
C THR A 136 10.81 -14.04 -9.29
N ASP A 137 11.25 -14.74 -10.32
CA ASP A 137 11.90 -14.15 -11.48
C ASP A 137 10.96 -14.26 -12.71
N ARG A 138 11.00 -13.21 -13.53
CA ARG A 138 10.33 -13.15 -14.83
C ARG A 138 11.23 -12.45 -15.84
N ASP A 139 11.62 -13.16 -16.90
CA ASP A 139 12.54 -12.65 -17.93
C ASP A 139 11.82 -11.80 -18.99
N ASP A 140 10.49 -11.81 -18.99
CA ASP A 140 9.65 -11.11 -19.96
C ASP A 140 9.20 -9.71 -19.48
N ILE A 141 9.59 -9.29 -18.26
CA ILE A 141 9.25 -7.99 -17.66
C ILE A 141 10.49 -7.37 -17.05
N GLU A 142 10.72 -6.10 -17.36
CA GLU A 142 11.74 -5.29 -16.69
C GLU A 142 11.27 -4.85 -15.31
N TYR A 143 12.10 -5.04 -14.28
CA TYR A 143 11.85 -4.57 -12.91
C TYR A 143 13.13 -4.29 -12.16
N THR A 144 13.02 -3.47 -11.12
CA THR A 144 14.09 -3.24 -10.13
C THR A 144 13.66 -3.80 -8.79
N ARG A 145 14.50 -4.61 -8.15
CA ARG A 145 14.26 -5.03 -6.76
C ARG A 145 14.68 -3.93 -5.80
N LEU A 146 13.80 -3.63 -4.86
CA LEU A 146 14.13 -2.80 -3.72
C LEU A 146 15.02 -3.60 -2.75
N ASP A 147 15.95 -2.93 -2.08
CA ASP A 147 16.83 -3.55 -1.10
C ASP A 147 16.21 -3.56 0.31
N ASN A 148 14.91 -3.72 0.36
CA ASN A 148 14.21 -3.76 1.63
C ASN A 148 14.55 -5.05 2.42
N PRO A 149 14.86 -4.94 3.73
CA PRO A 149 14.98 -6.11 4.58
C PRO A 149 13.64 -6.84 4.69
N ASP A 150 13.71 -8.13 4.98
CA ASP A 150 12.49 -8.90 5.28
C ASP A 150 11.91 -8.44 6.62
N PHE A 151 10.77 -7.78 6.55
CA PHE A 151 10.05 -7.29 7.72
C PHE A 151 8.69 -8.01 7.78
N PRO A 152 8.61 -9.10 8.56
CA PRO A 152 7.44 -9.99 8.57
C PRO A 152 6.27 -9.36 9.33
N VAL A 153 5.70 -8.28 8.78
CA VAL A 153 4.50 -7.63 9.29
C VAL A 153 3.41 -7.61 8.23
N SER A 154 2.20 -7.88 8.62
CA SER A 154 1.04 -7.77 7.76
C SER A 154 -0.13 -7.07 8.45
N SER A 155 -0.94 -6.37 7.66
CA SER A 155 -2.19 -5.78 8.19
C SER A 155 -3.10 -6.83 8.81
N THR A 156 -3.10 -8.06 8.31
CA THR A 156 -3.89 -9.18 8.86
C THR A 156 -3.41 -9.55 10.25
N ASP A 157 -2.09 -9.75 10.45
CA ASP A 157 -1.55 -10.05 11.78
C ASP A 157 -1.87 -8.92 12.78
N ILE A 158 -1.77 -7.66 12.34
CA ILE A 158 -2.11 -6.52 13.20
C ILE A 158 -3.59 -6.56 13.62
N ARG A 159 -4.52 -6.77 12.69
CA ARG A 159 -5.95 -6.88 13.01
C ARG A 159 -6.24 -8.05 13.97
N GLU A 160 -5.61 -9.20 13.75
CA GLU A 160 -5.74 -10.36 14.64
C GLU A 160 -5.17 -10.08 16.04
N ARG A 161 -4.07 -9.34 16.14
CA ARG A 161 -3.50 -8.92 17.44
C ARG A 161 -4.45 -8.00 18.19
N VAL A 162 -5.00 -6.99 17.51
CA VAL A 162 -6.00 -6.10 18.11
C VAL A 162 -7.21 -6.90 18.58
N ALA A 163 -7.79 -7.74 17.71
CA ALA A 163 -8.96 -8.55 18.04
C ALA A 163 -8.75 -9.54 19.21
N SER A 164 -7.50 -9.95 19.43
CA SER A 164 -7.11 -10.87 20.53
C SER A 164 -6.49 -10.18 21.75
N GLY A 165 -6.42 -8.84 21.75
CA GLY A 165 -5.79 -8.08 22.84
C GLY A 165 -4.27 -8.22 22.92
N ARG A 166 -3.62 -8.75 21.88
CA ARG A 166 -2.15 -8.88 21.83
C ARG A 166 -1.48 -7.52 21.49
N PRO A 167 -0.27 -7.26 22.00
CA PRO A 167 0.47 -6.05 21.67
C PRO A 167 0.77 -5.93 20.16
N PHE A 168 0.62 -4.72 19.61
CA PHE A 168 0.89 -4.39 18.19
C PHE A 168 1.62 -3.06 17.99
N ARG A 169 1.93 -2.33 19.08
CA ARG A 169 2.48 -0.97 19.05
C ARG A 169 3.79 -0.80 18.26
N PHE A 170 4.59 -1.85 18.12
CA PHE A 170 5.84 -1.81 17.35
C PHE A 170 5.68 -2.32 15.91
N LEU A 171 4.47 -2.53 15.46
CA LEU A 171 4.16 -2.95 14.09
C LEU A 171 3.56 -1.81 13.27
N VAL A 172 3.08 -0.76 13.93
CA VAL A 172 2.48 0.43 13.34
C VAL A 172 3.14 1.70 13.89
N PRO A 173 3.07 2.82 13.19
CA PRO A 173 3.42 4.13 13.76
C PRO A 173 2.60 4.47 15.01
N PRO A 174 3.15 5.24 15.95
CA PRO A 174 2.45 5.63 17.19
C PRO A 174 1.10 6.33 16.93
N GLU A 175 1.02 7.15 15.90
CA GLU A 175 -0.18 7.89 15.52
C GLU A 175 -1.28 6.93 15.05
N ILE A 176 -0.90 5.86 14.37
CA ILE A 176 -1.83 4.82 13.91
C ILE A 176 -2.25 3.93 15.08
N GLU A 177 -1.33 3.60 16.01
CA GLU A 177 -1.72 2.88 17.23
C GLU A 177 -2.77 3.66 18.00
N ALA A 178 -2.55 4.95 18.23
CA ALA A 178 -3.49 5.83 18.92
C ALA A 178 -4.85 5.86 18.20
N TYR A 179 -4.85 6.08 16.90
CA TYR A 179 -6.07 6.12 16.10
C TYR A 179 -6.87 4.80 16.14
N ILE A 180 -6.20 3.65 16.03
CA ILE A 180 -6.84 2.33 16.13
C ILE A 180 -7.55 2.18 17.50
N ARG A 181 -6.90 2.63 18.58
CA ARG A 181 -7.47 2.55 19.94
C ARG A 181 -8.61 3.53 20.15
N GLU A 182 -8.46 4.77 19.73
CA GLU A 182 -9.48 5.82 19.87
C GLU A 182 -10.76 5.51 19.10
N CYS A 183 -10.62 4.93 17.91
CA CYS A 183 -11.75 4.55 17.07
C CYS A 183 -12.25 3.11 17.29
N ASP A 184 -11.67 2.38 18.25
CA ASP A 184 -11.98 0.96 18.55
C ASP A 184 -11.97 0.06 17.30
N LEU A 185 -11.03 0.31 16.38
CA LEU A 185 -10.92 -0.43 15.14
C LEU A 185 -10.42 -1.85 15.40
N TYR A 186 -10.92 -2.80 14.62
CA TYR A 186 -10.51 -4.21 14.62
C TYR A 186 -10.77 -4.96 15.95
N SER A 187 -11.41 -4.36 16.93
CA SER A 187 -11.82 -5.05 18.16
C SER A 187 -12.86 -6.12 17.82
N LYS A 188 -12.88 -7.22 18.58
CA LYS A 188 -14.01 -8.14 18.52
C LYS A 188 -15.23 -7.40 19.04
N GLN A 189 -16.22 -7.19 18.19
CA GLN A 189 -17.55 -6.80 18.70
C GLN A 189 -17.96 -7.81 19.79
N PRO A 190 -18.37 -7.36 20.97
CA PRO A 190 -18.94 -8.27 21.97
C PRO A 190 -20.08 -9.02 21.29
N GLY A 191 -19.93 -10.35 21.20
CA GLY A 191 -20.81 -11.22 20.45
C GLY A 191 -22.27 -10.89 20.73
N GLY A 192 -23.04 -10.67 19.69
CA GLY A 192 -24.49 -10.72 19.79
C GLY A 192 -24.83 -12.11 20.34
N VAL A 193 -25.29 -12.14 21.58
CA VAL A 193 -25.90 -13.32 22.19
C VAL A 193 -27.17 -13.57 21.38
N THR A 194 -27.15 -14.63 20.58
CA THR A 194 -28.38 -15.22 20.00
C THR A 194 -29.08 -16.04 21.05
#